data_b58cfeee0b3dde2b4035094f089089fc
#
_entry.id   b58cfeee0b3dde2b4035094f089089fc
#
_cell.length_a   1.000
_cell.length_b   1.000
_cell.length_c   1.000
_cell.angle_alpha   90.00
_cell.angle_beta   90.00
_cell.angle_gamma   90.00
#
_symmetry.space_group_name_H-M   'P 1'
#
loop_
_entity.id
_entity.type
_entity.pdbx_description
1 polymer ?
#
loop_
_entity_poly.entity_id
_entity_poly.type
_entity_poly.pdbx_seq_one_letter_code
_entity_poly.pdbx_strand_id
1 'polypeptide(L)'
;MTRAIRNYFVFLWRCARIAFVGDWRYYTWMGALTVFCLLGLHAYCRQFAQGLIVTGMSDEVSWGVYIANFTFLVGVAAAAVMMVIPVYIYNNEELHDLVIFGELLAVAAILMCLAFVTVDLGRPDRFWHLIPGIGQFNFPASMLSWDVIVLNGYLLLNVYICGYLLYCRYQKKKAAKWFYIPFVFIAIVWAISIHTVTAFLYVGLGGRPFWNSAIVGPRFIASAFAAGPALIILALQVVRRVTASAPAGEIARLREGAVMPGAAMRRAATLDDLELLARHLPELASVSAEARQNSLAGAMVLEVGPGDALLHQGAKDNEAFFVLKGRVEVFREESGRFRITRSVGPGEQFGEISALAGTPRVATAIAEEPARVLRLPADSLRKLMRNPQMNRIIRSRMRERLMITDRGLLTLRGIVQVSMLINVFLLINEVFKEFYSGNLHVASAKYLFLGLHGYHALVPWIWTAIVFNLVAMVLLVLPLSRSLKWLNVTCVLCIVGIWIEKGMGLVIPGFIPTPLGEMMEYTPSLNETLVCFGIWAFGLLCYTVFLRMAVPILQGKLSKANEGQPEPATGAPSLSAAVKP
;
A
#
# COMPACT_ATOMS: atom_id res chain seq x y z
N MET A 1 -20.66 1.30 26.97
CA MET A 1 -19.74 0.26 26.46
C MET A 1 -20.39 -0.62 25.38
N THR A 2 -21.56 -1.18 25.62
CA THR A 2 -22.29 -2.06 24.67
C THR A 2 -22.60 -1.44 23.30
N ARG A 3 -22.99 -0.13 23.23
CA ARG A 3 -23.30 0.54 21.96
C ARG A 3 -22.04 0.77 21.09
N ALA A 4 -20.89 1.06 21.69
CA ALA A 4 -19.62 1.25 20.98
C ALA A 4 -19.12 -0.08 20.41
N ILE A 5 -19.17 -1.13 21.20
CA ILE A 5 -18.79 -2.49 20.78
C ILE A 5 -19.67 -2.95 19.63
N ARG A 6 -21.00 -2.79 19.74
CA ARG A 6 -21.94 -3.13 18.66
C ARG A 6 -21.63 -2.37 17.37
N ASN A 7 -21.35 -1.06 17.45
CA ASN A 7 -21.01 -0.26 16.27
C ASN A 7 -19.70 -0.71 15.61
N TYR A 8 -18.73 -1.19 16.40
CA TYR A 8 -17.48 -1.73 15.87
C TYR A 8 -17.70 -3.08 15.17
N PHE A 9 -18.52 -3.97 15.73
CA PHE A 9 -18.89 -5.22 15.06
C PHE A 9 -19.67 -4.99 13.76
N VAL A 10 -20.58 -4.02 13.74
CA VAL A 10 -21.29 -3.62 12.51
C VAL A 10 -20.30 -3.11 11.45
N PHE A 11 -19.30 -2.32 11.84
CA PHE A 11 -18.23 -1.88 10.96
C PHE A 11 -17.45 -3.08 10.37
N LEU A 12 -16.99 -4.00 11.23
CA LEU A 12 -16.27 -5.20 10.78
C LEU A 12 -17.11 -6.07 9.82
N TRP A 13 -18.38 -6.26 10.13
CA TRP A 13 -19.30 -7.01 9.29
C TRP A 13 -19.47 -6.38 7.90
N ARG A 14 -19.62 -5.05 7.84
CA ARG A 14 -19.71 -4.32 6.57
C ARG A 14 -18.42 -4.41 5.77
N CYS A 15 -17.28 -4.27 6.43
CA CYS A 15 -15.98 -4.48 5.79
C CYS A 15 -15.85 -5.89 5.21
N ALA A 16 -16.22 -6.91 5.99
CA ALA A 16 -16.20 -8.29 5.53
C ALA A 16 -17.14 -8.50 4.32
N ARG A 17 -18.38 -7.96 4.37
CA ARG A 17 -19.33 -8.08 3.27
C ARG A 17 -18.80 -7.48 1.97
N ILE A 18 -18.18 -6.29 2.02
CA ILE A 18 -17.58 -5.66 0.83
C ILE A 18 -16.40 -6.45 0.30
N ALA A 19 -15.63 -7.09 1.17
CA ALA A 19 -14.51 -7.93 0.76
C ALA A 19 -14.95 -9.13 -0.10
N PHE A 20 -16.20 -9.60 0.05
CA PHE A 20 -16.75 -10.70 -0.74
C PHE A 20 -17.53 -10.28 -1.99
N VAL A 21 -17.65 -8.97 -2.27
CA VAL A 21 -18.35 -8.47 -3.47
C VAL A 21 -17.33 -8.00 -4.49
N GLY A 22 -17.43 -8.47 -5.73
CA GLY A 22 -16.51 -8.09 -6.81
C GLY A 22 -17.06 -8.40 -8.19
N ASP A 23 -16.30 -8.06 -9.21
CA ASP A 23 -16.53 -8.45 -10.60
C ASP A 23 -15.93 -9.85 -10.89
N TRP A 24 -16.14 -10.37 -12.08
CA TRP A 24 -15.63 -11.68 -12.49
C TRP A 24 -14.10 -11.77 -12.38
N ARG A 25 -13.35 -10.67 -12.67
CA ARG A 25 -11.88 -10.61 -12.57
C ARG A 25 -11.42 -10.75 -11.13
N TYR A 26 -12.14 -10.13 -10.22
CA TYR A 26 -11.88 -10.25 -8.79
C TYR A 26 -12.09 -11.71 -8.32
N TYR A 27 -13.20 -12.33 -8.71
CA TYR A 27 -13.46 -13.73 -8.31
C TYR A 27 -12.47 -14.71 -8.95
N THR A 28 -12.06 -14.48 -10.21
CA THR A 28 -11.01 -15.30 -10.84
C THR A 28 -9.68 -15.16 -10.08
N TRP A 29 -9.30 -13.94 -9.71
CA TRP A 29 -8.10 -13.69 -8.91
C TRP A 29 -8.18 -14.36 -7.53
N MET A 30 -9.26 -14.16 -6.79
CA MET A 30 -9.48 -14.78 -5.48
C MET A 30 -9.54 -16.30 -5.56
N GLY A 31 -10.20 -16.84 -6.60
CA GLY A 31 -10.26 -18.27 -6.86
C GLY A 31 -8.87 -18.87 -7.13
N ALA A 32 -8.07 -18.23 -7.98
CA ALA A 32 -6.69 -18.67 -8.24
C ALA A 32 -5.84 -18.68 -6.96
N LEU A 33 -5.89 -17.60 -6.15
CA LEU A 33 -5.18 -17.56 -4.87
C LEU A 33 -5.67 -18.65 -3.91
N THR A 34 -6.98 -18.88 -3.83
CA THR A 34 -7.55 -19.93 -2.99
C THR A 34 -7.09 -21.31 -3.40
N VAL A 35 -7.01 -21.59 -4.70
CA VAL A 35 -6.47 -22.86 -5.23
C VAL A 35 -5.01 -23.05 -4.79
N PHE A 36 -4.15 -22.04 -4.95
CA PHE A 36 -2.76 -22.13 -4.48
C PHE A 36 -2.67 -22.28 -2.95
N CYS A 37 -3.53 -21.61 -2.17
CA CYS A 37 -3.60 -21.82 -0.73
C CYS A 37 -3.96 -23.28 -0.38
N LEU A 38 -4.94 -23.87 -1.06
CA LEU A 38 -5.36 -25.26 -0.82
C LEU A 38 -4.28 -26.26 -1.23
N LEU A 39 -3.58 -26.02 -2.35
CA LEU A 39 -2.45 -26.85 -2.77
C LEU A 39 -1.30 -26.78 -1.76
N GLY A 40 -0.96 -25.58 -1.28
CA GLY A 40 0.05 -25.40 -0.24
C GLY A 40 -0.36 -26.03 1.09
N LEU A 41 -1.62 -25.89 1.49
CA LEU A 41 -2.15 -26.53 2.69
C LEU A 41 -2.10 -28.06 2.58
N HIS A 42 -2.46 -28.62 1.43
CA HIS A 42 -2.34 -30.06 1.17
C HIS A 42 -0.90 -30.55 1.30
N ALA A 43 0.05 -29.83 0.66
CA ALA A 43 1.47 -30.14 0.77
C ALA A 43 1.98 -30.04 2.22
N TYR A 44 1.50 -29.04 2.97
CA TYR A 44 1.83 -28.89 4.39
C TYR A 44 1.22 -29.99 5.26
N CYS A 45 -0.01 -30.41 5.02
CA CYS A 45 -0.59 -31.57 5.72
C CYS A 45 0.25 -32.86 5.52
N ARG A 46 0.78 -33.05 4.31
CA ARG A 46 1.72 -34.15 4.02
C ARG A 46 3.01 -34.01 4.84
N GLN A 47 3.59 -32.81 4.85
CA GLN A 47 4.79 -32.51 5.65
C GLN A 47 4.54 -32.70 7.15
N PHE A 48 3.38 -32.24 7.64
CA PHE A 48 3.01 -32.39 9.04
C PHE A 48 2.91 -33.89 9.46
N ALA A 49 2.39 -34.73 8.58
CA ALA A 49 2.24 -36.17 8.82
C ALA A 49 3.55 -36.95 8.71
N GLN A 50 4.43 -36.59 7.75
CA GLN A 50 5.64 -37.33 7.41
C GLN A 50 6.91 -36.71 8.01
N GLY A 51 6.83 -35.48 8.53
CA GLY A 51 7.97 -34.70 9.02
C GLY A 51 8.71 -33.98 7.89
N LEU A 52 9.85 -33.36 8.26
CA LEU A 52 10.68 -32.57 7.33
C LEU A 52 11.39 -33.41 6.26
N ILE A 53 11.35 -34.74 6.34
CA ILE A 53 11.95 -35.64 5.36
C ILE A 53 11.38 -35.48 3.94
N VAL A 54 10.19 -34.89 3.79
CA VAL A 54 9.59 -34.59 2.47
C VAL A 54 10.11 -33.28 1.87
N THR A 55 10.98 -32.57 2.60
CA THR A 55 11.64 -31.34 2.16
C THR A 55 13.00 -31.64 1.56
N GLY A 56 13.67 -30.64 1.00
CA GLY A 56 15.06 -30.72 0.58
C GLY A 56 16.05 -30.42 1.71
N MET A 57 15.56 -30.13 2.91
CA MET A 57 16.41 -29.85 4.07
C MET A 57 17.04 -31.13 4.63
N SER A 58 18.20 -30.98 5.22
CA SER A 58 18.96 -32.05 5.89
C SER A 58 19.46 -31.59 7.25
N ASP A 59 20.11 -32.46 7.99
CA ASP A 59 20.75 -32.10 9.26
C ASP A 59 21.87 -31.06 9.06
N GLU A 60 22.55 -31.08 7.91
CA GLU A 60 23.61 -30.15 7.54
C GLU A 60 23.04 -28.79 7.09
N VAL A 61 21.96 -28.80 6.29
CA VAL A 61 21.29 -27.62 5.77
C VAL A 61 19.86 -27.57 6.30
N SER A 62 19.73 -27.15 7.55
CA SER A 62 18.47 -27.17 8.28
C SER A 62 17.54 -26.00 7.98
N TRP A 63 17.99 -24.96 7.29
CA TRP A 63 17.18 -23.84 6.81
C TRP A 63 17.23 -23.74 5.29
N GLY A 64 16.08 -23.87 4.67
CA GLY A 64 15.91 -23.82 3.22
C GLY A 64 15.12 -22.60 2.76
N VAL A 65 14.30 -22.83 1.73
CA VAL A 65 13.47 -21.79 1.10
C VAL A 65 12.44 -21.18 2.05
N TYR A 66 12.03 -21.88 3.10
CA TYR A 66 11.08 -21.33 4.09
C TYR A 66 11.69 -20.14 4.84
N ILE A 67 12.88 -20.33 5.41
CA ILE A 67 13.57 -19.26 6.13
C ILE A 67 14.10 -18.19 5.17
N ALA A 68 14.44 -18.54 3.92
CA ALA A 68 14.76 -17.57 2.88
C ALA A 68 13.60 -16.60 2.62
N ASN A 69 12.37 -17.11 2.48
CA ASN A 69 11.17 -16.29 2.33
C ASN A 69 10.84 -15.49 3.58
N PHE A 70 10.95 -16.10 4.77
CA PHE A 70 10.80 -15.42 6.04
C PHE A 70 11.71 -14.18 6.12
N THR A 71 12.99 -14.36 5.86
CA THR A 71 14.00 -13.30 5.92
C THR A 71 13.70 -12.13 4.99
N PHE A 72 13.24 -12.42 3.79
CA PHE A 72 12.82 -11.40 2.84
C PHE A 72 11.55 -10.67 3.32
N LEU A 73 10.55 -11.42 3.79
CA LEU A 73 9.25 -10.86 4.20
C LEU A 73 9.32 -10.01 5.46
N VAL A 74 10.21 -10.31 6.40
CA VAL A 74 10.52 -9.41 7.52
C VAL A 74 10.93 -8.04 6.98
N GLY A 75 11.73 -8.01 5.90
CA GLY A 75 12.08 -6.78 5.19
C GLY A 75 10.86 -6.05 4.64
N VAL A 76 9.95 -6.76 4.01
CA VAL A 76 8.71 -6.19 3.47
C VAL A 76 7.82 -5.62 4.59
N ALA A 77 7.73 -6.32 5.72
CA ALA A 77 6.92 -5.88 6.86
C ALA A 77 7.37 -4.52 7.41
N ALA A 78 8.68 -4.31 7.57
CA ALA A 78 9.18 -3.03 8.09
C ALA A 78 9.17 -1.89 7.07
N ALA A 79 8.96 -2.18 5.80
CA ALA A 79 8.93 -1.14 4.76
C ALA A 79 7.81 -0.10 4.94
N ALA A 80 6.75 -0.43 5.68
CA ALA A 80 5.71 0.53 6.06
C ALA A 80 6.29 1.79 6.71
N VAL A 81 7.33 1.64 7.52
CA VAL A 81 8.04 2.75 8.19
C VAL A 81 8.58 3.78 7.20
N MET A 82 8.97 3.37 6.00
CA MET A 82 9.44 4.28 4.95
C MET A 82 8.35 5.23 4.42
N MET A 83 7.08 4.91 4.66
CA MET A 83 5.98 5.84 4.40
C MET A 83 5.59 6.61 5.65
N VAL A 84 5.69 5.99 6.82
CA VAL A 84 5.35 6.58 8.11
C VAL A 84 6.25 7.77 8.44
N ILE A 85 7.56 7.66 8.24
CA ILE A 85 8.54 8.72 8.51
C ILE A 85 8.26 10.00 7.71
N PRO A 86 8.14 9.98 6.36
CA PRO A 86 7.81 11.18 5.59
C PRO A 86 6.51 11.84 6.01
N VAL A 87 5.50 11.05 6.37
CA VAL A 87 4.16 11.55 6.70
C VAL A 87 4.12 12.18 8.10
N TYR A 88 4.61 11.47 9.11
CA TYR A 88 4.42 11.91 10.51
C TYR A 88 5.57 12.77 11.04
N ILE A 89 6.78 12.61 10.50
CA ILE A 89 7.94 13.44 10.89
C ILE A 89 8.08 14.65 9.98
N TYR A 90 7.98 14.45 8.65
CA TYR A 90 8.17 15.52 7.66
C TYR A 90 6.87 16.14 7.15
N ASN A 91 5.71 15.74 7.69
CA ASN A 91 4.38 16.24 7.33
C ASN A 91 4.08 16.19 5.83
N ASN A 92 4.49 15.13 5.14
CA ASN A 92 4.22 14.95 3.72
C ASN A 92 2.74 14.61 3.51
N GLU A 93 1.95 15.59 3.04
CA GLU A 93 0.51 15.44 2.83
C GLU A 93 0.17 14.47 1.67
N GLU A 94 1.07 14.30 0.69
CA GLU A 94 0.82 13.45 -0.48
C GLU A 94 0.82 11.96 -0.15
N LEU A 95 1.63 11.55 0.83
CA LEU A 95 1.74 10.18 1.28
C LEU A 95 0.77 9.84 2.43
N HIS A 96 0.11 10.84 3.01
CA HIS A 96 -0.70 10.67 4.24
C HIS A 96 -1.79 9.60 4.11
N ASP A 97 -2.54 9.59 3.01
CA ASP A 97 -3.58 8.57 2.79
C ASP A 97 -3.00 7.25 2.26
N LEU A 98 -1.76 7.27 1.75
CA LEU A 98 -1.09 6.09 1.22
C LEU A 98 -0.42 5.24 2.31
N VAL A 99 -0.10 5.81 3.46
CA VAL A 99 0.54 5.10 4.59
C VAL A 99 -0.25 3.85 4.99
N ILE A 100 -1.58 3.93 5.02
CA ILE A 100 -2.46 2.81 5.38
C ILE A 100 -2.20 1.58 4.49
N PHE A 101 -1.89 1.78 3.20
CA PHE A 101 -1.58 0.66 2.30
C PHE A 101 -0.27 -0.04 2.66
N GLY A 102 0.73 0.73 3.08
CA GLY A 102 1.99 0.18 3.57
C GLY A 102 1.82 -0.61 4.87
N GLU A 103 1.06 -0.06 5.81
CA GLU A 103 0.79 -0.73 7.10
C GLU A 103 -0.04 -2.01 6.91
N LEU A 104 -1.03 -2.02 5.99
CA LEU A 104 -1.79 -3.22 5.64
C LEU A 104 -0.91 -4.27 4.94
N LEU A 105 0.06 -3.84 4.12
CA LEU A 105 1.05 -4.74 3.54
C LEU A 105 1.95 -5.34 4.63
N ALA A 106 2.35 -4.54 5.62
CA ALA A 106 3.12 -5.04 6.76
C ALA A 106 2.36 -6.12 7.53
N VAL A 107 1.07 -5.92 7.79
CA VAL A 107 0.22 -6.95 8.43
C VAL A 107 0.22 -8.24 7.61
N ALA A 108 0.01 -8.16 6.29
CA ALA A 108 0.02 -9.35 5.42
C ALA A 108 1.39 -10.03 5.40
N ALA A 109 2.49 -9.25 5.35
CA ALA A 109 3.85 -9.77 5.36
C ALA A 109 4.19 -10.48 6.69
N ILE A 110 3.77 -9.93 7.82
CA ILE A 110 4.00 -10.58 9.13
C ILE A 110 3.22 -11.89 9.25
N LEU A 111 1.98 -11.93 8.75
CA LEU A 111 1.20 -13.18 8.72
C LEU A 111 1.91 -14.26 7.88
N MET A 112 2.52 -13.86 6.74
CA MET A 112 3.36 -14.78 5.95
C MET A 112 4.63 -15.19 6.71
N CYS A 113 5.30 -14.26 7.41
CA CYS A 113 6.47 -14.56 8.23
C CYS A 113 6.15 -15.62 9.28
N LEU A 114 5.06 -15.43 10.02
CA LEU A 114 4.62 -16.40 11.03
C LEU A 114 4.28 -17.76 10.41
N ALA A 115 3.66 -17.78 9.22
CA ALA A 115 3.38 -19.02 8.50
C ALA A 115 4.68 -19.72 8.06
N PHE A 116 5.67 -19.00 7.52
CA PHE A 116 6.94 -19.57 7.10
C PHE A 116 7.74 -20.15 8.26
N VAL A 117 7.79 -19.45 9.40
CA VAL A 117 8.42 -20.01 10.61
C VAL A 117 7.68 -21.27 11.09
N THR A 118 6.35 -21.25 11.05
CA THR A 118 5.55 -22.40 11.50
C THR A 118 5.79 -23.65 10.66
N VAL A 119 5.88 -23.51 9.32
CA VAL A 119 6.11 -24.67 8.44
C VAL A 119 7.55 -25.18 8.48
N ASP A 120 8.51 -24.35 8.94
CA ASP A 120 9.91 -24.74 9.15
C ASP A 120 10.11 -25.52 10.45
N LEU A 121 9.19 -25.38 11.41
CA LEU A 121 9.27 -26.13 12.67
C LEU A 121 9.05 -27.63 12.44
N GLY A 122 9.99 -28.45 12.92
CA GLY A 122 9.85 -29.93 12.85
C GLY A 122 8.67 -30.47 13.67
N ARG A 123 8.26 -29.78 14.72
CA ARG A 123 7.14 -30.16 15.62
C ARG A 123 6.24 -28.94 15.89
N PRO A 124 5.49 -28.48 14.87
CA PRO A 124 4.61 -27.32 15.01
C PRO A 124 3.45 -27.55 15.99
N ASP A 125 3.10 -28.79 16.27
CA ASP A 125 2.14 -29.19 17.32
C ASP A 125 2.55 -28.70 18.72
N ARG A 126 3.83 -28.38 18.93
CA ARG A 126 4.37 -27.88 20.20
C ARG A 126 4.51 -26.38 20.26
N PHE A 127 3.94 -25.61 19.31
CA PHE A 127 4.08 -24.15 19.28
C PHE A 127 3.62 -23.46 20.58
N TRP A 128 2.72 -24.08 21.33
CA TRP A 128 2.24 -23.59 22.62
C TRP A 128 3.35 -23.39 23.66
N HIS A 129 4.51 -24.05 23.49
CA HIS A 129 5.70 -23.78 24.32
C HIS A 129 6.22 -22.34 24.17
N LEU A 130 5.89 -21.66 23.07
CA LEU A 130 6.23 -20.24 22.85
C LEU A 130 5.28 -19.27 23.56
N ILE A 131 4.22 -19.77 24.21
CA ILE A 131 3.27 -18.93 24.95
C ILE A 131 3.79 -18.74 26.37
N PRO A 132 4.09 -17.49 26.80
CA PRO A 132 4.57 -17.21 28.15
C PRO A 132 3.54 -17.70 29.20
N GLY A 133 4.03 -18.39 30.23
CA GLY A 133 3.20 -18.89 31.31
C GLY A 133 2.52 -20.26 31.06
N ILE A 134 2.43 -20.71 29.80
CA ILE A 134 1.95 -22.05 29.44
C ILE A 134 3.13 -22.96 29.10
N GLY A 135 4.07 -22.43 28.31
CA GLY A 135 5.30 -23.12 27.95
C GLY A 135 6.56 -22.51 28.60
N GLN A 136 7.71 -23.03 28.22
CA GLN A 136 9.03 -22.50 28.63
C GLN A 136 9.53 -21.49 27.59
N PHE A 137 9.11 -20.24 27.75
CA PHE A 137 9.45 -19.14 26.86
C PHE A 137 10.87 -18.60 27.14
N ASN A 138 11.91 -19.32 26.96
CA ASN A 138 13.32 -19.04 27.31
C ASN A 138 13.82 -17.61 26.97
N PHE A 139 13.10 -16.58 27.39
CA PHE A 139 13.47 -15.18 27.25
C PHE A 139 14.34 -14.76 28.45
N PRO A 140 15.44 -14.01 28.26
CA PRO A 140 15.94 -13.44 26.99
C PRO A 140 16.98 -14.33 26.27
N ALA A 141 17.23 -15.57 26.72
CA ALA A 141 18.33 -16.41 26.24
C ALA A 141 18.11 -16.91 24.79
N SER A 142 16.87 -17.17 24.38
CA SER A 142 16.56 -17.67 23.04
C SER A 142 16.25 -16.54 22.05
N MET A 143 16.96 -16.50 20.93
CA MET A 143 16.67 -15.55 19.83
C MET A 143 15.28 -15.76 19.22
N LEU A 144 14.77 -17.00 19.19
CA LEU A 144 13.41 -17.29 18.74
C LEU A 144 12.36 -16.58 19.63
N SER A 145 12.61 -16.48 20.94
CA SER A 145 11.72 -15.74 21.85
C SER A 145 11.67 -14.25 21.51
N TRP A 146 12.80 -13.65 21.14
CA TRP A 146 12.85 -12.27 20.67
C TRP A 146 12.07 -12.08 19.37
N ASP A 147 12.20 -13.00 18.39
CA ASP A 147 11.46 -12.95 17.14
C ASP A 147 9.94 -13.04 17.38
N VAL A 148 9.50 -13.93 18.29
CA VAL A 148 8.08 -14.03 18.67
C VAL A 148 7.55 -12.69 19.22
N ILE A 149 8.32 -12.04 20.12
CA ILE A 149 7.93 -10.76 20.71
C ILE A 149 7.85 -9.67 19.63
N VAL A 150 8.91 -9.52 18.81
CA VAL A 150 9.00 -8.39 17.87
C VAL A 150 8.04 -8.54 16.71
N LEU A 151 7.82 -9.75 16.18
CA LEU A 151 6.86 -9.98 15.09
C LEU A 151 5.42 -9.79 15.56
N ASN A 152 5.02 -10.41 16.67
CA ASN A 152 3.66 -10.26 17.18
C ASN A 152 3.39 -8.85 17.69
N GLY A 153 4.35 -8.20 18.34
CA GLY A 153 4.24 -6.82 18.79
C GLY A 153 4.04 -5.87 17.61
N TYR A 154 4.79 -6.05 16.52
CA TYR A 154 4.64 -5.23 15.31
C TYR A 154 3.31 -5.49 14.59
N LEU A 155 2.87 -6.76 14.55
CA LEU A 155 1.54 -7.12 14.04
C LEU A 155 0.44 -6.36 14.79
N LEU A 156 0.45 -6.43 16.12
CA LEU A 156 -0.55 -5.77 16.96
C LEU A 156 -0.54 -4.25 16.78
N LEU A 157 0.64 -3.62 16.71
CA LEU A 157 0.79 -2.19 16.48
C LEU A 157 0.16 -1.77 15.14
N ASN A 158 0.49 -2.46 14.04
CA ASN A 158 -0.04 -2.13 12.72
C ASN A 158 -1.56 -2.38 12.63
N VAL A 159 -2.06 -3.50 13.18
CA VAL A 159 -3.51 -3.78 13.23
C VAL A 159 -4.25 -2.72 14.04
N TYR A 160 -3.68 -2.28 15.17
CA TYR A 160 -4.28 -1.23 15.99
C TYR A 160 -4.32 0.12 15.25
N ILE A 161 -3.19 0.57 14.72
CA ILE A 161 -3.08 1.88 14.03
C ILE A 161 -4.02 1.91 12.82
N CYS A 162 -3.92 0.92 11.93
CA CYS A 162 -4.78 0.82 10.74
C CYS A 162 -6.26 0.72 11.11
N GLY A 163 -6.59 -0.18 12.04
CA GLY A 163 -7.97 -0.41 12.47
C GLY A 163 -8.58 0.84 13.05
N TYR A 164 -7.86 1.56 13.91
CA TYR A 164 -8.32 2.82 14.50
C TYR A 164 -8.51 3.92 13.44
N LEU A 165 -7.54 4.13 12.55
CA LEU A 165 -7.61 5.15 11.52
C LEU A 165 -8.76 4.89 10.53
N LEU A 166 -8.91 3.64 10.06
CA LEU A 166 -9.99 3.23 9.16
C LEU A 166 -11.36 3.37 9.84
N TYR A 167 -11.47 2.99 11.11
CA TYR A 167 -12.72 3.13 11.85
C TYR A 167 -13.11 4.59 12.07
N CYS A 168 -12.15 5.48 12.37
CA CYS A 168 -12.40 6.92 12.46
C CYS A 168 -12.87 7.49 11.11
N ARG A 169 -12.23 7.09 10.00
CA ARG A 169 -12.64 7.47 8.64
C ARG A 169 -14.06 6.99 8.32
N TYR A 170 -14.38 5.73 8.64
CA TYR A 170 -15.73 5.18 8.48
C TYR A 170 -16.78 5.99 9.23
N GLN A 171 -16.48 6.43 10.46
CA GLN A 171 -17.36 7.28 11.27
C GLN A 171 -17.40 8.74 10.82
N LYS A 172 -16.60 9.15 9.82
CA LYS A 172 -16.35 10.55 9.45
C LYS A 172 -15.88 11.42 10.62
N LYS A 173 -15.16 10.82 11.58
CA LYS A 173 -14.58 11.50 12.73
C LYS A 173 -13.10 11.72 12.54
N LYS A 174 -12.59 12.85 13.02
CA LYS A 174 -11.15 13.08 13.06
C LYS A 174 -10.52 12.17 14.11
N ALA A 175 -9.49 11.41 13.71
CA ALA A 175 -8.72 10.58 14.63
C ALA A 175 -8.05 11.44 15.71
N ALA A 176 -8.19 11.04 16.97
CA ALA A 176 -7.57 11.77 18.08
C ALA A 176 -6.06 11.44 18.10
N LYS A 177 -5.22 12.45 17.91
CA LYS A 177 -3.77 12.30 17.75
C LYS A 177 -3.12 11.56 18.91
N TRP A 178 -3.54 11.81 20.15
CA TRP A 178 -2.97 11.19 21.34
C TRP A 178 -3.22 9.66 21.42
N PHE A 179 -4.23 9.14 20.71
CA PHE A 179 -4.55 7.71 20.68
C PHE A 179 -3.67 6.91 19.72
N TYR A 180 -3.17 7.51 18.64
CA TYR A 180 -2.42 6.74 17.64
C TYR A 180 -0.99 7.22 17.44
N ILE A 181 -0.68 8.52 17.62
CA ILE A 181 0.66 9.08 17.39
C ILE A 181 1.74 8.41 18.25
N PRO A 182 1.56 8.18 19.56
CA PRO A 182 2.56 7.46 20.36
C PRO A 182 2.85 6.06 19.81
N PHE A 183 1.81 5.35 19.37
CA PHE A 183 1.97 4.01 18.78
C PHE A 183 2.67 4.04 17.42
N VAL A 184 2.47 5.10 16.62
CA VAL A 184 3.23 5.34 15.38
C VAL A 184 4.73 5.47 15.67
N PHE A 185 5.12 6.26 16.67
CA PHE A 185 6.53 6.39 17.06
C PHE A 185 7.11 5.07 17.61
N ILE A 186 6.34 4.35 18.42
CA ILE A 186 6.72 3.01 18.88
C ILE A 186 6.89 2.08 17.67
N ALA A 187 6.00 2.11 16.68
CA ALA A 187 6.08 1.28 15.49
C ALA A 187 7.34 1.56 14.65
N ILE A 188 7.83 2.81 14.60
CA ILE A 188 9.09 3.16 13.93
C ILE A 188 10.27 2.43 14.60
N VAL A 189 10.39 2.51 15.92
CA VAL A 189 11.43 1.83 16.68
C VAL A 189 11.28 0.32 16.55
N TRP A 190 10.06 -0.18 16.61
CA TRP A 190 9.76 -1.61 16.52
C TRP A 190 10.11 -2.20 15.14
N ALA A 191 9.89 -1.44 14.06
CA ALA A 191 10.29 -1.85 12.71
C ALA A 191 11.81 -2.01 12.56
N ILE A 192 12.60 -1.17 13.21
CA ILE A 192 14.06 -1.35 13.28
C ILE A 192 14.39 -2.59 14.13
N SER A 193 13.68 -2.78 15.24
CA SER A 193 13.90 -3.91 16.15
C SER A 193 13.66 -5.27 15.49
N ILE A 194 12.60 -5.44 14.67
CA ILE A 194 12.38 -6.72 13.97
C ILE A 194 13.55 -7.07 13.04
N HIS A 195 14.16 -6.09 12.36
CA HIS A 195 15.33 -6.32 11.52
C HIS A 195 16.56 -6.68 12.32
N THR A 196 16.77 -5.97 13.44
CA THR A 196 17.91 -6.20 14.31
C THR A 196 17.84 -7.59 14.92
N VAL A 197 16.69 -8.00 15.44
CA VAL A 197 16.49 -9.33 16.01
C VAL A 197 16.66 -10.41 14.95
N THR A 198 16.07 -10.25 13.77
CA THR A 198 16.25 -11.23 12.67
C THR A 198 17.71 -11.29 12.20
N ALA A 199 18.44 -10.17 12.17
CA ALA A 199 19.88 -10.20 11.87
C ALA A 199 20.65 -10.98 12.95
N PHE A 200 20.32 -10.79 14.23
CA PHE A 200 20.95 -11.54 15.33
C PHE A 200 20.61 -13.03 15.34
N LEU A 201 19.49 -13.43 14.74
CA LEU A 201 19.18 -14.84 14.53
C LEU A 201 20.29 -15.55 13.73
N TYR A 202 20.90 -14.84 12.77
CA TYR A 202 22.04 -15.34 11.97
C TYR A 202 23.37 -15.09 12.66
N VAL A 203 23.66 -13.85 13.03
CA VAL A 203 24.94 -13.45 13.62
C VAL A 203 25.22 -14.18 14.94
N GLY A 204 24.18 -14.53 15.70
CA GLY A 204 24.30 -15.26 16.96
C GLY A 204 24.73 -16.73 16.81
N LEU A 205 24.76 -17.28 15.61
CA LEU A 205 25.21 -18.65 15.35
C LEU A 205 26.73 -18.70 15.14
N GLY A 206 27.49 -18.69 16.22
CA GLY A 206 28.97 -18.64 16.21
C GLY A 206 29.65 -19.78 15.43
N GLY A 207 28.99 -20.94 15.28
CA GLY A 207 29.47 -22.06 14.46
C GLY A 207 29.27 -21.86 12.94
N ARG A 208 28.69 -20.73 12.51
CA ARG A 208 28.44 -20.42 11.11
C ARG A 208 29.16 -19.12 10.71
N PRO A 209 30.45 -19.21 10.35
CA PRO A 209 31.29 -18.03 10.10
C PRO A 209 30.71 -17.06 9.08
N PHE A 210 30.08 -17.54 7.99
CA PHE A 210 29.52 -16.72 6.93
C PHE A 210 28.53 -15.66 7.43
N TRP A 211 27.75 -15.96 8.47
CA TRP A 211 26.81 -15.00 9.05
C TRP A 211 27.41 -14.11 10.14
N ASN A 212 28.57 -14.47 10.68
CA ASN A 212 29.21 -13.72 11.77
C ASN A 212 29.87 -12.44 11.25
N SER A 213 29.04 -11.46 10.88
CA SER A 213 29.46 -10.19 10.31
C SER A 213 28.58 -9.04 10.78
N ALA A 214 29.20 -7.97 11.27
CA ALA A 214 28.50 -6.76 11.70
C ALA A 214 27.71 -6.05 10.57
N ILE A 215 28.05 -6.31 9.30
CA ILE A 215 27.39 -5.70 8.14
C ILE A 215 26.00 -6.32 7.87
N VAL A 216 25.69 -7.49 8.39
CA VAL A 216 24.42 -8.19 8.17
C VAL A 216 23.24 -7.33 8.61
N GLY A 217 23.27 -6.72 9.80
CA GLY A 217 22.20 -5.84 10.28
C GLY A 217 21.92 -4.64 9.37
N PRO A 218 22.91 -3.80 9.07
CA PRO A 218 22.76 -2.70 8.10
C PRO A 218 22.26 -3.16 6.73
N ARG A 219 22.72 -4.30 6.20
CA ARG A 219 22.21 -4.88 4.94
C ARG A 219 20.75 -5.25 5.02
N PHE A 220 20.29 -5.83 6.13
CA PHE A 220 18.88 -6.16 6.34
C PHE A 220 18.01 -4.91 6.23
N ILE A 221 18.42 -3.82 6.88
CA ILE A 221 17.68 -2.55 6.84
C ILE A 221 17.68 -1.95 5.43
N ALA A 222 18.85 -1.85 4.77
CA ALA A 222 18.96 -1.24 3.44
C ALA A 222 18.14 -2.00 2.39
N SER A 223 18.23 -3.33 2.35
CA SER A 223 17.48 -4.17 1.43
C SER A 223 15.96 -4.10 1.68
N ALA A 224 15.54 -4.04 2.95
CA ALA A 224 14.14 -3.88 3.33
C ALA A 224 13.56 -2.56 2.79
N PHE A 225 14.31 -1.47 2.98
CA PHE A 225 13.92 -0.13 2.54
C PHE A 225 14.01 0.08 1.03
N ALA A 226 14.59 -0.86 0.29
CA ALA A 226 14.52 -0.91 -1.17
C ALA A 226 13.36 -1.79 -1.66
N ALA A 227 13.26 -3.05 -1.22
CA ALA A 227 12.27 -4.01 -1.70
C ALA A 227 10.83 -3.66 -1.28
N GLY A 228 10.65 -3.21 -0.03
CA GLY A 228 9.32 -2.93 0.50
C GLY A 228 8.61 -1.77 -0.18
N PRO A 229 9.19 -0.56 -0.28
CA PRO A 229 8.59 0.52 -1.03
C PRO A 229 8.43 0.19 -2.52
N ALA A 230 9.29 -0.64 -3.12
CA ALA A 230 9.10 -1.13 -4.48
C ALA A 230 7.81 -1.98 -4.61
N LEU A 231 7.53 -2.86 -3.65
CA LEU A 231 6.25 -3.59 -3.58
C LEU A 231 5.06 -2.66 -3.40
N ILE A 232 5.17 -1.66 -2.53
CA ILE A 232 4.12 -0.65 -2.30
C ILE A 232 3.83 0.12 -3.60
N ILE A 233 4.85 0.53 -4.36
CA ILE A 233 4.68 1.21 -5.66
C ILE A 233 3.87 0.33 -6.62
N LEU A 234 4.20 -0.96 -6.73
CA LEU A 234 3.45 -1.88 -7.59
C LEU A 234 2.01 -2.05 -7.11
N ALA A 235 1.80 -2.24 -5.81
CA ALA A 235 0.47 -2.36 -5.21
C ALA A 235 -0.38 -1.11 -5.43
N LEU A 236 0.17 0.08 -5.20
CA LEU A 236 -0.53 1.34 -5.44
C LEU A 236 -0.90 1.53 -6.91
N GLN A 237 -0.05 1.10 -7.85
CA GLN A 237 -0.37 1.16 -9.27
C GLN A 237 -1.48 0.16 -9.65
N VAL A 238 -1.53 -1.02 -9.01
CA VAL A 238 -2.65 -1.97 -9.17
C VAL A 238 -3.93 -1.35 -8.62
N VAL A 239 -3.92 -0.82 -7.40
CA VAL A 239 -5.08 -0.11 -6.81
C VAL A 239 -5.54 1.02 -7.72
N ARG A 240 -4.61 1.84 -8.21
CA ARG A 240 -4.91 2.93 -9.14
C ARG A 240 -5.58 2.44 -10.43
N ARG A 241 -5.18 1.28 -10.98
CA ARG A 241 -5.79 0.69 -12.18
C ARG A 241 -7.19 0.14 -11.92
N VAL A 242 -7.37 -0.54 -10.80
CA VAL A 242 -8.65 -1.17 -10.42
C VAL A 242 -9.68 -0.11 -10.00
N THR A 243 -9.24 0.98 -9.38
CA THR A 243 -10.13 2.09 -8.98
C THR A 243 -10.41 3.08 -10.10
N ALA A 244 -9.78 2.96 -11.27
CA ALA A 244 -10.10 3.75 -12.46
C ALA A 244 -11.44 3.28 -13.03
N SER A 245 -12.43 4.17 -13.07
CA SER A 245 -13.85 3.83 -13.19
C SER A 245 -14.42 3.88 -14.59
N ALA A 246 -13.74 3.99 -15.69
CA ALA A 246 -14.34 3.82 -17.00
C ALA A 246 -13.32 3.42 -18.08
N PRO A 247 -13.74 2.74 -19.17
CA PRO A 247 -12.92 2.52 -20.34
C PRO A 247 -12.46 3.86 -20.91
N ALA A 248 -11.18 4.00 -21.21
CA ALA A 248 -10.60 5.24 -21.75
C ALA A 248 -11.34 5.77 -22.98
N GLY A 249 -11.92 4.89 -23.80
CA GLY A 249 -12.70 5.25 -24.98
C GLY A 249 -14.05 5.92 -24.70
N GLU A 250 -14.69 5.59 -23.59
CA GLU A 250 -15.99 6.19 -23.21
C GLU A 250 -15.78 7.62 -22.68
N ILE A 251 -14.74 7.82 -21.87
CA ILE A 251 -14.38 9.15 -21.38
C ILE A 251 -13.83 10.04 -22.51
N ALA A 252 -13.10 9.48 -23.48
CA ALA A 252 -12.66 10.21 -24.65
C ALA A 252 -13.86 10.71 -25.49
N ARG A 253 -14.88 9.87 -25.69
CA ARG A 253 -16.12 10.26 -26.38
C ARG A 253 -16.87 11.37 -25.63
N LEU A 254 -16.99 11.27 -24.31
CA LEU A 254 -17.59 12.32 -23.47
C LEU A 254 -16.80 13.63 -23.55
N ARG A 255 -15.47 13.57 -23.64
CA ARG A 255 -14.61 14.76 -23.78
C ARG A 255 -14.71 15.38 -25.17
N GLU A 256 -14.74 14.58 -26.22
CA GLU A 256 -14.86 15.05 -27.61
C GLU A 256 -16.25 15.68 -27.90
N GLY A 257 -17.30 15.15 -27.24
CA GLY A 257 -18.66 15.71 -27.30
C GLY A 257 -18.94 16.81 -26.27
N ALA A 258 -18.03 17.11 -25.38
CA ALA A 258 -18.26 18.07 -24.29
C ALA A 258 -18.18 19.51 -24.78
N VAL A 259 -19.28 20.20 -24.75
CA VAL A 259 -19.42 21.62 -25.13
C VAL A 259 -19.55 22.47 -23.86
N MET A 260 -18.82 23.59 -23.79
CA MET A 260 -19.01 24.55 -22.69
C MET A 260 -20.43 25.16 -22.76
N PRO A 261 -21.12 25.29 -21.61
CA PRO A 261 -22.48 25.85 -21.58
C PRO A 261 -22.55 27.19 -22.25
N GLY A 262 -23.51 27.36 -23.14
CA GLY A 262 -23.75 28.61 -23.83
C GLY A 262 -24.15 29.78 -22.90
N ALA A 263 -24.05 31.03 -23.36
CA ALA A 263 -24.37 32.21 -22.54
C ALA A 263 -25.84 32.22 -22.07
N ALA A 264 -26.76 31.64 -22.84
CA ALA A 264 -28.18 31.57 -22.51
C ALA A 264 -28.52 30.68 -21.30
N MET A 265 -27.61 29.80 -20.87
CA MET A 265 -27.78 28.92 -19.72
C MET A 265 -27.19 29.50 -18.42
N ARG A 266 -26.86 30.79 -18.40
CA ARG A 266 -26.21 31.47 -17.27
C ARG A 266 -27.10 32.58 -16.72
N ARG A 267 -27.29 32.61 -15.41
CA ARG A 267 -27.94 33.72 -14.71
C ARG A 267 -27.16 34.13 -13.48
N ALA A 268 -27.36 35.35 -13.03
CA ALA A 268 -26.81 35.79 -11.75
C ALA A 268 -27.38 34.94 -10.61
N ALA A 269 -26.54 34.61 -9.65
CA ALA A 269 -26.96 33.88 -8.47
C ALA A 269 -27.75 34.78 -7.51
N THR A 270 -28.75 34.20 -6.85
CA THR A 270 -29.64 34.87 -5.90
C THR A 270 -29.49 34.28 -4.50
N LEU A 271 -30.10 34.91 -3.49
CA LEU A 271 -30.13 34.37 -2.12
C LEU A 271 -30.87 33.03 -2.06
N ASP A 272 -31.90 32.83 -2.88
CA ASP A 272 -32.64 31.56 -2.97
C ASP A 272 -31.75 30.40 -3.41
N ASP A 273 -30.74 30.64 -4.25
CA ASP A 273 -29.77 29.63 -4.65
C ASP A 273 -28.85 29.25 -3.51
N LEU A 274 -28.48 30.19 -2.64
CA LEU A 274 -27.73 29.91 -1.42
C LEU A 274 -28.59 29.17 -0.39
N GLU A 275 -29.89 29.47 -0.30
CA GLU A 275 -30.82 28.72 0.55
C GLU A 275 -30.99 27.29 0.05
N LEU A 276 -31.08 27.10 -1.27
CA LEU A 276 -31.07 25.76 -1.87
C LEU A 276 -29.78 25.01 -1.55
N LEU A 277 -28.63 25.68 -1.63
CA LEU A 277 -27.34 25.11 -1.23
C LEU A 277 -27.32 24.77 0.27
N ALA A 278 -27.87 25.63 1.12
CA ALA A 278 -27.90 25.45 2.58
C ALA A 278 -28.70 24.21 3.01
N ARG A 279 -29.70 23.77 2.22
CA ARG A 279 -30.43 22.52 2.48
C ARG A 279 -29.50 21.28 2.45
N HIS A 280 -28.45 21.34 1.64
CA HIS A 280 -27.47 20.25 1.48
C HIS A 280 -26.13 20.54 2.13
N LEU A 281 -25.88 21.80 2.55
CA LEU A 281 -24.68 22.28 3.22
C LEU A 281 -25.08 23.12 4.44
N PRO A 282 -25.52 22.47 5.55
CA PRO A 282 -26.05 23.19 6.73
C PRO A 282 -25.08 24.20 7.34
N GLU A 283 -23.77 24.00 7.16
CA GLU A 283 -22.72 24.90 7.65
C GLU A 283 -22.82 26.30 7.02
N LEU A 284 -23.46 26.44 5.86
CA LEU A 284 -23.70 27.73 5.24
C LEU A 284 -24.65 28.59 6.07
N ALA A 285 -25.52 28.00 6.87
CA ALA A 285 -26.39 28.72 7.81
C ALA A 285 -25.62 29.46 8.91
N SER A 286 -24.41 29.00 9.23
CA SER A 286 -23.52 29.66 10.21
C SER A 286 -22.83 30.92 9.69
N VAL A 287 -22.91 31.17 8.38
CA VAL A 287 -22.38 32.37 7.72
C VAL A 287 -23.39 33.48 7.88
N SER A 288 -22.96 34.69 8.30
CA SER A 288 -23.84 35.84 8.46
C SER A 288 -24.54 36.22 7.16
N ALA A 289 -25.75 36.75 7.22
CA ALA A 289 -26.53 37.17 6.06
C ALA A 289 -25.75 38.13 5.16
N GLU A 290 -25.04 39.09 5.75
CA GLU A 290 -24.18 40.02 5.02
C GLU A 290 -23.02 39.30 4.29
N ALA A 291 -22.36 38.35 4.93
CA ALA A 291 -21.28 37.59 4.30
C ALA A 291 -21.80 36.67 3.20
N ARG A 292 -23.00 36.10 3.32
CA ARG A 292 -23.69 35.34 2.26
C ARG A 292 -23.99 36.25 1.06
N GLN A 293 -24.54 37.43 1.27
CA GLN A 293 -24.83 38.38 0.21
C GLN A 293 -23.55 38.88 -0.47
N ASN A 294 -22.49 39.16 0.28
CA ASN A 294 -21.19 39.54 -0.27
C ASN A 294 -20.50 38.43 -1.06
N SER A 295 -20.84 37.17 -0.80
CA SER A 295 -20.29 36.02 -1.56
C SER A 295 -20.97 35.82 -2.91
N LEU A 296 -22.15 36.45 -3.13
CA LEU A 296 -22.84 36.43 -4.42
C LEU A 296 -22.20 37.37 -5.45
N ALA A 297 -21.30 38.26 -5.06
CA ALA A 297 -20.64 39.18 -5.98
C ALA A 297 -19.90 38.41 -7.10
N GLY A 298 -20.38 38.52 -8.34
CA GLY A 298 -19.85 37.78 -9.47
C GLY A 298 -20.22 36.29 -9.53
N ALA A 299 -21.07 35.82 -8.62
CA ALA A 299 -21.56 34.45 -8.62
C ALA A 299 -22.62 34.25 -9.69
N MET A 300 -22.60 33.11 -10.37
CA MET A 300 -23.52 32.72 -11.42
C MET A 300 -24.07 31.33 -11.20
N VAL A 301 -25.32 31.11 -11.59
CA VAL A 301 -25.88 29.77 -11.69
C VAL A 301 -25.82 29.34 -13.14
N LEU A 302 -25.30 28.13 -13.35
CA LEU A 302 -25.22 27.47 -14.65
C LEU A 302 -26.23 26.32 -14.64
N GLU A 303 -27.05 26.24 -15.70
CA GLU A 303 -27.89 25.08 -15.99
C GLU A 303 -27.25 24.32 -17.16
N VAL A 304 -26.91 23.07 -16.91
CA VAL A 304 -26.12 22.22 -17.81
C VAL A 304 -26.84 20.92 -18.10
N GLY A 305 -26.76 20.49 -19.34
CA GLY A 305 -27.27 19.20 -19.80
C GLY A 305 -26.25 18.05 -19.58
N PRO A 306 -26.69 16.81 -19.75
CA PRO A 306 -25.76 15.66 -19.70
C PRO A 306 -24.70 15.81 -20.80
N GLY A 307 -23.43 15.58 -20.43
CA GLY A 307 -22.28 15.72 -21.33
C GLY A 307 -21.66 17.12 -21.39
N ASP A 308 -22.31 18.16 -20.82
CA ASP A 308 -21.73 19.49 -20.78
C ASP A 308 -20.52 19.57 -19.88
N ALA A 309 -19.42 20.14 -20.37
CA ALA A 309 -18.20 20.35 -19.62
C ALA A 309 -18.23 21.65 -18.83
N LEU A 310 -18.00 21.56 -17.52
CA LEU A 310 -17.90 22.69 -16.62
C LEU A 310 -16.45 23.14 -16.41
N LEU A 311 -15.51 22.20 -16.47
CA LEU A 311 -14.07 22.42 -16.31
C LEU A 311 -13.29 21.53 -17.28
N HIS A 312 -12.18 22.05 -17.80
CA HIS A 312 -11.20 21.26 -18.54
C HIS A 312 -9.85 21.21 -17.79
N GLN A 313 -9.27 20.04 -17.65
CA GLN A 313 -7.94 19.86 -17.05
C GLN A 313 -6.90 20.70 -17.81
N GLY A 314 -6.05 21.42 -17.07
CA GLY A 314 -5.03 22.30 -17.62
C GLY A 314 -5.52 23.73 -17.92
N ALA A 315 -6.83 24.01 -17.88
CA ALA A 315 -7.35 25.38 -18.07
C ALA A 315 -6.89 26.29 -16.92
N LYS A 316 -6.73 27.58 -17.23
CA LYS A 316 -6.25 28.61 -16.30
C LYS A 316 -7.41 29.51 -15.87
N ASP A 317 -8.42 28.95 -15.25
CA ASP A 317 -9.53 29.67 -14.66
C ASP A 317 -9.55 29.45 -13.12
N ASN A 318 -10.02 30.46 -12.38
CA ASN A 318 -9.94 30.49 -10.91
C ASN A 318 -11.31 30.54 -10.27
N GLU A 319 -12.15 29.55 -10.55
CA GLU A 319 -13.53 29.51 -10.07
C GLU A 319 -13.78 28.19 -9.35
N ALA A 320 -14.67 28.24 -8.36
CA ALA A 320 -15.15 27.07 -7.65
C ALA A 320 -16.64 26.85 -7.96
N PHE A 321 -17.09 25.64 -7.87
CA PHE A 321 -18.45 25.26 -8.21
C PHE A 321 -19.08 24.47 -7.06
N PHE A 322 -20.37 24.71 -6.80
CA PHE A 322 -21.19 23.93 -5.90
C PHE A 322 -22.38 23.37 -6.66
N VAL A 323 -22.65 22.09 -6.53
CA VAL A 323 -23.82 21.47 -7.14
C VAL A 323 -25.07 21.83 -6.33
N LEU A 324 -26.05 22.44 -6.96
CA LEU A 324 -27.36 22.74 -6.37
C LEU A 324 -28.36 21.61 -6.59
N LYS A 325 -28.34 21.04 -7.81
CA LYS A 325 -29.18 19.91 -8.23
C LYS A 325 -28.46 19.10 -9.30
N GLY A 326 -28.75 17.81 -9.39
CA GLY A 326 -28.12 16.91 -10.36
C GLY A 326 -26.77 16.41 -9.89
N ARG A 327 -25.99 15.86 -10.84
CA ARG A 327 -24.72 15.21 -10.57
C ARG A 327 -23.67 15.56 -11.61
N VAL A 328 -22.43 15.77 -11.15
CA VAL A 328 -21.28 16.12 -11.98
C VAL A 328 -20.17 15.09 -11.74
N GLU A 329 -19.62 14.53 -12.80
CA GLU A 329 -18.46 13.67 -12.73
C GLU A 329 -17.17 14.45 -12.94
N VAL A 330 -16.19 14.17 -12.07
CA VAL A 330 -14.87 14.79 -12.13
C VAL A 330 -13.85 13.72 -12.45
N PHE A 331 -13.11 13.89 -13.54
CA PHE A 331 -12.06 12.96 -13.95
C PHE A 331 -10.74 13.66 -14.18
N ARG A 332 -9.69 12.90 -14.02
CA ARG A 332 -8.33 13.33 -14.25
C ARG A 332 -7.66 12.45 -15.28
N GLU A 333 -6.94 13.09 -16.19
CA GLU A 333 -6.05 12.41 -17.11
C GLU A 333 -4.66 12.31 -16.49
N GLU A 334 -4.15 11.07 -16.34
CA GLU A 334 -2.81 10.80 -15.87
C GLU A 334 -2.17 9.72 -16.74
N SER A 335 -1.02 10.02 -17.32
CA SER A 335 -0.27 9.07 -18.18
C SER A 335 -1.10 8.47 -19.32
N GLY A 336 -1.93 9.29 -19.99
CA GLY A 336 -2.80 8.88 -21.10
C GLY A 336 -3.99 7.99 -20.69
N ARG A 337 -4.36 8.00 -19.42
CA ARG A 337 -5.54 7.31 -18.89
C ARG A 337 -6.45 8.27 -18.16
N PHE A 338 -7.74 8.12 -18.37
CA PHE A 338 -8.75 8.87 -17.65
C PHE A 338 -9.16 8.10 -16.38
N ARG A 339 -9.33 8.85 -15.32
CA ARG A 339 -9.79 8.33 -14.05
C ARG A 339 -10.92 9.19 -13.51
N ILE A 340 -12.09 8.62 -13.28
CA ILE A 340 -13.12 9.28 -12.49
C ILE A 340 -12.57 9.41 -11.07
N THR A 341 -12.32 10.65 -10.67
CA THR A 341 -11.85 10.94 -9.31
C THR A 341 -13.01 11.09 -8.37
N ARG A 342 -14.20 11.50 -8.90
CA ARG A 342 -15.36 11.81 -8.08
C ARG A 342 -16.65 11.96 -8.88
N SER A 343 -17.77 11.51 -8.32
CA SER A 343 -19.10 11.95 -8.62
C SER A 343 -19.55 12.97 -7.57
N VAL A 344 -19.95 14.16 -7.97
CA VAL A 344 -20.28 15.32 -7.13
C VAL A 344 -21.77 15.55 -7.16
N GLY A 345 -22.43 15.43 -6.01
CA GLY A 345 -23.86 15.63 -5.84
C GLY A 345 -24.23 16.96 -5.18
N PRO A 346 -25.55 17.19 -4.93
CA PRO A 346 -26.04 18.42 -4.31
C PRO A 346 -25.35 18.75 -2.96
N GLY A 347 -24.98 20.01 -2.78
CA GLY A 347 -24.26 20.50 -1.60
C GLY A 347 -22.75 20.31 -1.62
N GLU A 348 -22.22 19.57 -2.59
CA GLU A 348 -20.78 19.32 -2.74
C GLU A 348 -20.13 20.34 -3.71
N GLN A 349 -18.81 20.57 -3.50
CA GLN A 349 -18.02 21.49 -4.33
C GLN A 349 -17.01 20.74 -5.22
N PHE A 350 -16.57 21.38 -6.30
CA PHE A 350 -15.46 20.98 -7.16
C PHE A 350 -14.77 22.21 -7.77
N GLY A 351 -13.53 22.05 -8.26
CA GLY A 351 -12.74 23.16 -8.83
C GLY A 351 -12.12 24.09 -7.79
N GLU A 352 -12.37 23.86 -6.50
CA GLU A 352 -11.90 24.67 -5.36
C GLU A 352 -10.38 24.66 -5.22
N ILE A 353 -9.70 23.59 -5.60
CA ILE A 353 -8.22 23.46 -5.47
C ILE A 353 -7.55 24.53 -6.31
N SER A 354 -7.89 24.61 -7.59
CA SER A 354 -7.33 25.59 -8.52
C SER A 354 -7.75 27.01 -8.17
N ALA A 355 -9.00 27.20 -7.72
CA ALA A 355 -9.51 28.50 -7.30
C ALA A 355 -8.74 29.06 -6.10
N LEU A 356 -8.36 28.23 -5.15
CA LEU A 356 -7.63 28.64 -3.93
C LEU A 356 -6.12 28.75 -4.16
N ALA A 357 -5.54 27.83 -4.92
CA ALA A 357 -4.10 27.75 -5.17
C ALA A 357 -3.62 28.62 -6.34
N GLY A 358 -4.52 29.10 -7.20
CA GLY A 358 -4.15 29.85 -8.43
C GLY A 358 -3.40 28.97 -9.47
N THR A 359 -3.58 27.65 -9.40
CA THR A 359 -2.96 26.68 -10.30
C THR A 359 -3.89 26.30 -11.45
N PRO A 360 -3.36 25.80 -12.59
CA PRO A 360 -4.21 25.23 -13.64
C PRO A 360 -5.14 24.14 -13.10
N ARG A 361 -6.28 23.94 -13.78
CA ARG A 361 -7.26 22.91 -13.40
C ARG A 361 -6.63 21.53 -13.32
N VAL A 362 -6.81 20.86 -12.19
CA VAL A 362 -6.23 19.54 -11.93
C VAL A 362 -7.08 18.39 -12.49
N ALA A 363 -8.30 18.69 -12.94
CA ALA A 363 -9.26 17.70 -13.46
C ALA A 363 -10.26 18.34 -14.44
N THR A 364 -10.94 17.49 -15.21
CA THR A 364 -12.10 17.84 -16.05
C THR A 364 -13.38 17.48 -15.31
N ALA A 365 -14.42 18.32 -15.41
CA ALA A 365 -15.72 18.06 -14.80
C ALA A 365 -16.83 18.16 -15.86
N ILE A 366 -17.68 17.12 -15.95
CA ILE A 366 -18.76 17.00 -16.92
C ILE A 366 -20.06 16.63 -16.19
N ALA A 367 -21.16 17.17 -16.59
CA ALA A 367 -22.48 16.83 -16.05
C ALA A 367 -22.87 15.40 -16.46
N GLU A 368 -23.15 14.53 -15.50
CA GLU A 368 -23.65 13.16 -15.73
C GLU A 368 -25.14 13.17 -16.08
N GLU A 369 -25.89 14.09 -15.47
CA GLU A 369 -27.33 14.30 -15.65
C GLU A 369 -27.63 15.81 -15.69
N PRO A 370 -28.83 16.24 -16.06
CA PRO A 370 -29.18 17.67 -16.04
C PRO A 370 -28.90 18.27 -14.66
N ALA A 371 -27.97 19.22 -14.61
CA ALA A 371 -27.46 19.75 -13.34
C ALA A 371 -27.60 21.27 -13.29
N ARG A 372 -27.83 21.76 -12.06
CA ARG A 372 -27.77 23.17 -11.72
C ARG A 372 -26.59 23.39 -10.80
N VAL A 373 -25.67 24.28 -11.17
CA VAL A 373 -24.39 24.47 -10.50
C VAL A 373 -24.16 25.94 -10.20
N LEU A 374 -23.84 26.25 -8.95
CA LEU A 374 -23.44 27.58 -8.51
C LEU A 374 -21.94 27.76 -8.76
N ARG A 375 -21.58 28.70 -9.64
CA ARG A 375 -20.23 29.13 -9.94
C ARG A 375 -19.84 30.30 -9.06
N LEU A 376 -18.74 30.19 -8.33
CA LEU A 376 -18.20 31.21 -7.45
C LEU A 376 -16.80 31.62 -7.89
N PRO A 377 -16.51 32.93 -8.06
CA PRO A 377 -15.15 33.43 -8.18
C PRO A 377 -14.30 33.05 -6.96
N ALA A 378 -12.98 32.92 -7.14
CA ALA A 378 -12.05 32.58 -6.05
C ALA A 378 -12.18 33.51 -4.83
N ASP A 379 -12.38 34.80 -5.07
CA ASP A 379 -12.52 35.76 -3.97
C ASP A 379 -13.83 35.58 -3.17
N SER A 380 -14.91 35.22 -3.86
CA SER A 380 -16.18 34.88 -3.21
C SER A 380 -16.05 33.60 -2.38
N LEU A 381 -15.33 32.58 -2.90
CA LEU A 381 -15.00 31.37 -2.13
C LEU A 381 -14.15 31.73 -0.90
N ARG A 382 -13.10 32.55 -1.04
CA ARG A 382 -12.26 33.00 0.08
C ARG A 382 -13.05 33.75 1.14
N LYS A 383 -14.02 34.58 0.73
CA LYS A 383 -14.94 35.28 1.66
C LYS A 383 -15.78 34.27 2.48
N LEU A 384 -16.37 33.26 1.83
CA LEU A 384 -17.09 32.18 2.52
C LEU A 384 -16.18 31.39 3.49
N MET A 385 -14.94 31.15 3.11
CA MET A 385 -13.97 30.44 3.94
C MET A 385 -13.42 31.26 5.12
N ARG A 386 -13.73 32.56 5.24
CA ARG A 386 -13.46 33.31 6.47
C ARG A 386 -14.27 32.80 7.66
N ASN A 387 -15.45 32.20 7.40
CA ASN A 387 -16.18 31.49 8.44
C ASN A 387 -15.45 30.19 8.82
N PRO A 388 -15.15 29.94 10.10
CA PRO A 388 -14.39 28.77 10.54
C PRO A 388 -15.06 27.43 10.22
N GLN A 389 -16.40 27.37 10.23
CA GLN A 389 -17.14 26.14 9.93
C GLN A 389 -17.08 25.84 8.43
N MET A 390 -17.32 26.85 7.56
CA MET A 390 -17.17 26.71 6.11
C MET A 390 -15.73 26.35 5.71
N ASN A 391 -14.74 27.00 6.30
CA ASN A 391 -13.34 26.66 6.04
C ASN A 391 -13.03 25.19 6.41
N ARG A 392 -13.53 24.74 7.57
CA ARG A 392 -13.34 23.37 8.02
C ARG A 392 -13.96 22.36 7.06
N ILE A 393 -15.22 22.57 6.63
CA ILE A 393 -15.93 21.63 5.77
C ILE A 393 -15.33 21.60 4.35
N ILE A 394 -15.04 22.76 3.75
CA ILE A 394 -14.43 22.83 2.42
C ILE A 394 -13.07 22.14 2.44
N ARG A 395 -12.21 22.42 3.42
CA ARG A 395 -10.90 21.78 3.55
C ARG A 395 -10.99 20.28 3.88
N SER A 396 -11.97 19.86 4.69
CA SER A 396 -12.15 18.43 4.97
C SER A 396 -12.52 17.67 3.70
N ARG A 397 -13.46 18.22 2.92
CA ARG A 397 -13.87 17.63 1.63
C ARG A 397 -12.77 17.64 0.58
N MET A 398 -11.82 18.56 0.61
CA MET A 398 -10.59 18.51 -0.19
C MET A 398 -9.66 17.35 0.23
N ARG A 399 -9.64 17.01 1.54
CA ARG A 399 -8.80 15.95 2.12
C ARG A 399 -9.43 14.55 2.08
N GLU A 400 -10.74 14.43 1.91
CA GLU A 400 -11.50 13.17 2.03
C GLU A 400 -11.29 12.19 0.87
N ARG A 401 -10.26 12.37 0.02
CA ARG A 401 -10.12 11.56 -1.21
C ARG A 401 -8.75 10.93 -1.31
N LEU A 402 -8.79 9.60 -1.39
CA LEU A 402 -7.63 8.82 -1.78
C LEU A 402 -7.19 9.21 -3.20
N MET A 403 -6.09 9.93 -3.30
CA MET A 403 -5.45 10.28 -4.57
C MET A 403 -4.05 9.65 -4.64
N ILE A 404 -3.91 8.62 -5.47
CA ILE A 404 -2.58 8.06 -5.77
C ILE A 404 -2.01 8.89 -6.94
N THR A 405 -1.23 9.92 -6.61
CA THR A 405 -0.62 10.83 -7.60
C THR A 405 0.69 10.27 -8.15
N ASP A 406 1.07 10.70 -9.37
CA ASP A 406 2.39 10.39 -9.92
C ASP A 406 3.50 10.93 -9.00
N ARG A 407 3.30 12.10 -8.39
CA ARG A 407 4.25 12.71 -7.46
C ARG A 407 4.45 11.87 -6.20
N GLY A 408 3.40 11.31 -5.62
CA GLY A 408 3.49 10.37 -4.50
C GLY A 408 4.29 9.10 -4.87
N LEU A 409 4.04 8.53 -6.05
CA LEU A 409 4.81 7.39 -6.55
C LEU A 409 6.28 7.74 -6.81
N LEU A 410 6.57 8.93 -7.33
CA LEU A 410 7.93 9.40 -7.55
C LEU A 410 8.67 9.73 -6.24
N THR A 411 7.95 10.16 -5.20
CA THR A 411 8.53 10.30 -3.85
C THR A 411 8.98 8.94 -3.31
N LEU A 412 8.13 7.92 -3.43
CA LEU A 412 8.51 6.54 -3.05
C LEU A 412 9.67 6.01 -3.90
N ARG A 413 9.69 6.31 -5.21
CA ARG A 413 10.83 6.00 -6.08
C ARG A 413 12.13 6.59 -5.53
N GLY A 414 12.12 7.83 -5.03
CA GLY A 414 13.30 8.47 -4.42
C GLY A 414 13.80 7.68 -3.20
N ILE A 415 12.91 7.17 -2.37
CA ILE A 415 13.25 6.31 -1.22
C ILE A 415 13.92 5.02 -1.72
N VAL A 416 13.31 4.33 -2.70
CA VAL A 416 13.89 3.11 -3.30
C VAL A 416 15.27 3.40 -3.88
N GLN A 417 15.47 4.55 -4.55
CA GLN A 417 16.76 4.94 -5.15
C GLN A 417 17.87 5.03 -4.09
N VAL A 418 17.64 5.77 -3.01
CA VAL A 418 18.63 5.94 -1.96
C VAL A 418 18.92 4.61 -1.27
N SER A 419 17.88 3.87 -0.93
CA SER A 419 18.02 2.57 -0.25
C SER A 419 18.74 1.54 -1.12
N MET A 420 18.49 1.54 -2.44
CA MET A 420 19.15 0.63 -3.38
C MET A 420 20.64 0.97 -3.56
N LEU A 421 21.01 2.25 -3.59
CA LEU A 421 22.41 2.67 -3.60
C LEU A 421 23.15 2.19 -2.35
N ILE A 422 22.53 2.34 -1.18
CA ILE A 422 23.09 1.86 0.09
C ILE A 422 23.18 0.32 0.08
N ASN A 423 22.15 -0.37 -0.39
CA ASN A 423 22.15 -1.85 -0.44
C ASN A 423 23.29 -2.38 -1.33
N VAL A 424 23.44 -1.84 -2.55
CA VAL A 424 24.51 -2.25 -3.47
C VAL A 424 25.90 -1.92 -2.90
N PHE A 425 26.05 -0.75 -2.28
CA PHE A 425 27.30 -0.39 -1.59
C PHE A 425 27.66 -1.38 -0.49
N LEU A 426 26.70 -1.74 0.36
CA LEU A 426 26.93 -2.71 1.44
C LEU A 426 27.21 -4.12 0.90
N LEU A 427 26.54 -4.53 -0.19
CA LEU A 427 26.81 -5.80 -0.87
C LEU A 427 28.25 -5.85 -1.39
N ILE A 428 28.73 -4.78 -2.06
CA ILE A 428 30.12 -4.71 -2.55
C ILE A 428 31.09 -4.80 -1.39
N ASN A 429 30.84 -4.08 -0.28
CA ASN A 429 31.69 -4.14 0.91
C ASN A 429 31.73 -5.54 1.53
N GLU A 430 30.61 -6.24 1.58
CA GLU A 430 30.58 -7.62 2.10
C GLU A 430 31.38 -8.56 1.21
N VAL A 431 31.15 -8.53 -0.11
CA VAL A 431 31.92 -9.35 -1.06
C VAL A 431 33.41 -9.06 -0.94
N PHE A 432 33.78 -7.77 -0.89
CA PHE A 432 35.17 -7.37 -0.69
C PHE A 432 35.75 -7.95 0.60
N LYS A 433 35.05 -7.78 1.73
CA LYS A 433 35.47 -8.30 3.04
C LYS A 433 35.68 -9.82 3.00
N GLU A 434 34.74 -10.56 2.43
CA GLU A 434 34.78 -12.03 2.38
C GLU A 434 36.00 -12.53 1.59
N PHE A 435 36.30 -11.95 0.44
CA PHE A 435 37.42 -12.40 -0.39
C PHE A 435 38.77 -11.81 0.04
N TYR A 436 38.81 -10.57 0.56
CA TYR A 436 40.05 -9.92 0.97
C TYR A 436 40.64 -10.50 2.26
N SER A 437 39.80 -10.83 3.23
CA SER A 437 40.27 -11.25 4.55
C SER A 437 40.87 -12.66 4.58
N GLY A 438 40.59 -13.50 3.58
CA GLY A 438 41.14 -14.88 3.49
C GLY A 438 40.77 -15.82 4.67
N ASN A 439 39.74 -15.47 5.44
CA ASN A 439 39.26 -16.18 6.59
C ASN A 439 38.40 -17.39 6.24
N LEU A 440 37.87 -18.10 7.26
CA LEU A 440 36.98 -19.25 7.11
C LEU A 440 35.70 -18.91 6.30
N HIS A 441 35.29 -17.65 6.28
CA HIS A 441 34.17 -17.14 5.48
C HIS A 441 34.35 -17.33 3.96
N VAL A 442 35.61 -17.35 3.48
CA VAL A 442 35.94 -17.43 2.03
C VAL A 442 35.35 -18.68 1.38
N ALA A 443 35.31 -19.81 2.10
CA ALA A 443 34.78 -21.06 1.54
C ALA A 443 33.31 -20.93 1.16
N SER A 444 32.45 -20.40 2.03
CA SER A 444 31.03 -20.14 1.75
C SER A 444 30.85 -19.08 0.64
N ALA A 445 31.68 -18.03 0.65
CA ALA A 445 31.65 -17.03 -0.41
C ALA A 445 32.07 -17.61 -1.78
N LYS A 446 33.12 -18.44 -1.81
CA LYS A 446 33.51 -19.17 -3.03
C LYS A 446 32.40 -20.07 -3.53
N TYR A 447 31.78 -20.85 -2.64
CA TYR A 447 30.64 -21.68 -3.01
C TYR A 447 29.51 -20.85 -3.65
N LEU A 448 29.17 -19.72 -3.03
CA LEU A 448 28.09 -18.86 -3.52
C LEU A 448 28.38 -18.23 -4.88
N PHE A 449 29.59 -17.65 -5.08
CA PHE A 449 29.90 -16.84 -6.25
C PHE A 449 30.59 -17.59 -7.39
N LEU A 450 31.38 -18.62 -7.08
CA LEU A 450 32.25 -19.31 -8.04
C LEU A 450 31.97 -20.81 -8.12
N GLY A 451 31.32 -21.37 -7.10
CA GLY A 451 31.23 -22.81 -6.88
C GLY A 451 32.46 -23.34 -6.13
N LEU A 452 32.32 -24.46 -5.46
CA LEU A 452 33.35 -25.11 -4.65
C LEU A 452 33.26 -26.61 -4.80
N HIS A 453 34.40 -27.27 -5.06
CA HIS A 453 34.51 -28.73 -5.21
C HIS A 453 33.52 -29.37 -6.21
N GLY A 454 33.15 -28.67 -7.26
CA GLY A 454 32.21 -29.13 -8.27
C GLY A 454 30.75 -28.81 -7.98
N TYR A 455 30.45 -28.22 -6.85
CA TYR A 455 29.11 -27.77 -6.43
C TYR A 455 28.86 -26.32 -6.84
N HIS A 456 27.75 -26.02 -7.54
CA HIS A 456 27.46 -24.64 -8.06
C HIS A 456 25.97 -24.29 -8.11
N ALA A 457 25.11 -24.97 -7.37
CA ALA A 457 23.66 -24.77 -7.46
C ALA A 457 23.23 -23.31 -7.24
N LEU A 458 23.94 -22.55 -6.38
CA LEU A 458 23.61 -21.16 -6.07
C LEU A 458 24.26 -20.13 -7.00
N VAL A 459 25.28 -20.50 -7.77
CA VAL A 459 26.03 -19.57 -8.64
C VAL A 459 25.12 -18.84 -9.63
N PRO A 460 24.23 -19.50 -10.41
CA PRO A 460 23.34 -18.80 -11.33
C PRO A 460 22.40 -17.83 -10.62
N TRP A 461 21.93 -18.19 -9.42
CA TRP A 461 21.02 -17.38 -8.65
C TRP A 461 21.67 -16.09 -8.16
N ILE A 462 22.85 -16.16 -7.55
CA ILE A 462 23.51 -14.96 -7.02
C ILE A 462 23.92 -13.98 -8.12
N TRP A 463 24.41 -14.49 -9.26
CA TRP A 463 24.73 -13.63 -10.40
C TRP A 463 23.48 -12.99 -11.00
N THR A 464 22.37 -13.70 -11.06
CA THR A 464 21.08 -13.12 -11.44
C THR A 464 20.67 -12.00 -10.50
N ALA A 465 20.82 -12.19 -9.18
CA ALA A 465 20.54 -11.18 -8.19
C ALA A 465 21.42 -9.94 -8.35
N ILE A 466 22.73 -10.12 -8.56
CA ILE A 466 23.67 -9.03 -8.76
C ILE A 466 23.29 -8.22 -10.01
N VAL A 467 23.04 -8.89 -11.13
CA VAL A 467 22.64 -8.24 -12.38
C VAL A 467 21.36 -7.45 -12.18
N PHE A 468 20.34 -8.04 -11.55
CA PHE A 468 19.06 -7.39 -11.31
C PHE A 468 19.22 -6.18 -10.38
N ASN A 469 19.99 -6.29 -9.31
CA ASN A 469 20.24 -5.20 -8.38
C ASN A 469 21.03 -4.06 -9.03
N LEU A 470 22.05 -4.37 -9.82
CA LEU A 470 22.82 -3.36 -10.56
C LEU A 470 21.98 -2.67 -11.64
N VAL A 471 21.22 -3.44 -12.42
CA VAL A 471 20.33 -2.86 -13.45
C VAL A 471 19.25 -2.00 -12.79
N ALA A 472 18.63 -2.46 -11.70
CA ALA A 472 17.65 -1.67 -10.95
C ALA A 472 18.27 -0.36 -10.42
N MET A 473 19.48 -0.41 -9.86
CA MET A 473 20.21 0.76 -9.39
C MET A 473 20.48 1.75 -10.55
N VAL A 474 20.97 1.29 -11.69
CA VAL A 474 21.23 2.13 -12.86
C VAL A 474 19.94 2.78 -13.37
N LEU A 475 18.85 2.02 -13.49
CA LEU A 475 17.55 2.57 -13.89
C LEU A 475 17.01 3.61 -12.91
N LEU A 476 17.28 3.45 -11.60
CA LEU A 476 16.89 4.43 -10.57
C LEU A 476 17.72 5.71 -10.63
N VAL A 477 19.01 5.62 -10.96
CA VAL A 477 19.87 6.79 -11.11
C VAL A 477 19.53 7.55 -12.39
N LEU A 478 19.27 6.84 -13.48
CA LEU A 478 18.87 7.43 -14.75
C LEU A 478 17.42 7.98 -14.68
N PRO A 479 17.09 9.00 -15.49
CA PRO A 479 15.75 9.59 -15.52
C PRO A 479 14.67 8.63 -16.07
N LEU A 480 15.03 7.48 -16.62
CA LEU A 480 14.13 6.47 -17.18
C LEU A 480 13.06 6.01 -16.18
N SER A 481 13.44 5.75 -14.93
CA SER A 481 12.51 5.32 -13.88
C SER A 481 11.54 6.41 -13.39
N ARG A 482 11.61 7.65 -13.93
CA ARG A 482 10.54 8.65 -13.75
C ARG A 482 9.30 8.30 -14.58
N SER A 483 9.44 7.51 -15.63
CA SER A 483 8.31 6.91 -16.34
C SER A 483 7.75 5.73 -15.56
N LEU A 484 6.43 5.67 -15.33
CA LEU A 484 5.79 4.61 -14.56
C LEU A 484 6.00 3.21 -15.14
N LYS A 485 6.16 3.09 -16.47
CA LYS A 485 6.44 1.80 -17.11
C LYS A 485 7.82 1.27 -16.69
N TRP A 486 8.85 2.12 -16.80
CA TRP A 486 10.20 1.75 -16.38
C TRP A 486 10.33 1.61 -14.87
N LEU A 487 9.58 2.39 -14.11
CA LEU A 487 9.50 2.24 -12.66
C LEU A 487 8.98 0.86 -12.25
N ASN A 488 7.96 0.33 -12.95
CA ASN A 488 7.45 -1.02 -12.68
C ASN A 488 8.51 -2.08 -12.94
N VAL A 489 9.22 -2.00 -14.07
CA VAL A 489 10.31 -2.93 -14.39
C VAL A 489 11.39 -2.86 -13.30
N THR A 490 11.80 -1.64 -12.95
CA THR A 490 12.79 -1.39 -11.90
C THR A 490 12.37 -1.99 -10.55
N CYS A 491 11.10 -1.80 -10.14
CA CYS A 491 10.59 -2.36 -8.91
C CYS A 491 10.61 -3.89 -8.92
N VAL A 492 10.23 -4.53 -10.04
CA VAL A 492 10.28 -6.00 -10.16
C VAL A 492 11.73 -6.50 -10.06
N LEU A 493 12.67 -5.87 -10.78
CA LEU A 493 14.09 -6.24 -10.69
C LEU A 493 14.64 -6.09 -9.26
N CYS A 494 14.31 -4.99 -8.59
CA CYS A 494 14.70 -4.74 -7.21
C CYS A 494 14.15 -5.82 -6.25
N ILE A 495 12.86 -6.15 -6.36
CA ILE A 495 12.21 -7.14 -5.50
C ILE A 495 12.82 -8.53 -5.70
N VAL A 496 12.95 -8.98 -6.95
CA VAL A 496 13.48 -10.31 -7.27
C VAL A 496 14.97 -10.39 -6.91
N GLY A 497 15.76 -9.37 -7.26
CA GLY A 497 17.18 -9.33 -6.94
C GLY A 497 17.44 -9.40 -5.44
N ILE A 498 16.71 -8.62 -4.64
CA ILE A 498 16.84 -8.63 -3.18
C ILE A 498 16.28 -9.94 -2.58
N TRP A 499 15.20 -10.50 -3.13
CA TRP A 499 14.68 -11.79 -2.67
C TRP A 499 15.71 -12.91 -2.82
N ILE A 500 16.40 -12.98 -3.95
CA ILE A 500 17.46 -13.98 -4.16
C ILE A 500 18.65 -13.68 -3.23
N GLU A 501 19.15 -12.45 -3.21
CA GLU A 501 20.32 -12.04 -2.45
C GLU A 501 20.14 -12.25 -0.94
N LYS A 502 19.04 -11.76 -0.39
CA LYS A 502 18.77 -11.77 1.05
C LYS A 502 18.15 -13.09 1.52
N GLY A 503 17.43 -13.78 0.66
CA GLY A 503 16.84 -15.09 0.95
C GLY A 503 17.85 -16.22 0.71
N MET A 504 17.80 -16.79 -0.48
CA MET A 504 18.62 -17.97 -0.84
C MET A 504 20.13 -17.70 -0.74
N GLY A 505 20.58 -16.53 -1.18
CA GLY A 505 22.00 -16.14 -1.21
C GLY A 505 22.59 -15.81 0.17
N LEU A 506 21.78 -15.63 1.21
CA LEU A 506 22.25 -15.44 2.58
C LEU A 506 22.05 -16.70 3.42
N VAL A 507 20.88 -17.33 3.35
CA VAL A 507 20.51 -18.42 4.25
C VAL A 507 21.31 -19.68 3.95
N ILE A 508 21.31 -20.15 2.71
CA ILE A 508 21.90 -21.43 2.34
C ILE A 508 23.43 -21.46 2.44
N PRO A 509 24.17 -20.43 1.95
CA PRO A 509 25.64 -20.45 2.03
C PRO A 509 26.19 -20.44 3.45
N GLY A 510 25.39 -20.00 4.44
CA GLY A 510 25.78 -20.07 5.84
C GLY A 510 25.87 -21.50 6.38
N PHE A 511 25.29 -22.47 5.70
CA PHE A 511 25.40 -23.90 6.05
C PHE A 511 26.48 -24.61 5.25
N ILE A 512 26.97 -24.06 4.14
CA ILE A 512 27.83 -24.74 3.16
C ILE A 512 29.15 -23.96 3.00
N PRO A 513 30.33 -24.60 3.23
CA PRO A 513 30.49 -25.94 3.79
C PRO A 513 30.06 -26.05 5.24
N THR A 514 29.84 -27.27 5.73
CA THR A 514 29.61 -27.54 7.17
C THR A 514 30.84 -27.15 7.99
N PRO A 515 30.73 -27.00 9.32
CA PRO A 515 31.90 -26.76 10.18
C PRO A 515 32.99 -27.85 10.09
N LEU A 516 32.62 -29.05 9.63
CA LEU A 516 33.57 -30.16 9.39
C LEU A 516 34.14 -30.15 7.95
N GLY A 517 33.75 -29.20 7.12
CA GLY A 517 34.20 -29.06 5.73
C GLY A 517 33.44 -29.92 4.71
N GLU A 518 32.33 -30.53 5.09
CA GLU A 518 31.50 -31.33 4.20
C GLU A 518 30.68 -30.43 3.30
N MET A 519 30.41 -30.90 2.08
CA MET A 519 29.64 -30.19 1.06
C MET A 519 28.31 -30.91 0.81
N MET A 520 27.20 -30.24 1.16
CA MET A 520 25.86 -30.77 0.91
C MET A 520 25.03 -29.69 0.24
N GLU A 521 24.64 -29.88 -1.02
CA GLU A 521 23.80 -28.91 -1.74
C GLU A 521 22.33 -29.07 -1.36
N TYR A 522 21.70 -27.92 -1.17
CA TYR A 522 20.26 -27.83 -0.96
C TYR A 522 19.54 -27.50 -2.25
N THR A 523 18.50 -28.27 -2.55
CA THR A 523 17.52 -27.99 -3.61
C THR A 523 16.11 -28.10 -3.04
N PRO A 524 15.26 -27.07 -3.21
CA PRO A 524 13.89 -27.12 -2.71
C PRO A 524 13.12 -28.29 -3.32
N SER A 525 12.46 -29.08 -2.49
CA SER A 525 11.55 -30.15 -2.98
C SER A 525 10.29 -29.55 -3.58
N LEU A 526 9.56 -30.35 -4.38
CA LEU A 526 8.24 -29.95 -4.88
C LEU A 526 7.28 -29.62 -3.73
N ASN A 527 7.36 -30.37 -2.63
CA ASN A 527 6.54 -30.13 -1.45
C ASN A 527 6.79 -28.74 -0.83
N GLU A 528 8.07 -28.37 -0.64
CA GLU A 528 8.45 -27.05 -0.15
C GLU A 528 7.98 -25.93 -1.10
N THR A 529 8.14 -26.14 -2.39
CA THR A 529 7.73 -25.18 -3.42
C THR A 529 6.22 -24.92 -3.37
N LEU A 530 5.41 -25.97 -3.25
CA LEU A 530 3.95 -25.85 -3.13
C LEU A 530 3.54 -25.14 -1.84
N VAL A 531 4.18 -25.45 -0.72
CA VAL A 531 3.96 -24.75 0.56
C VAL A 531 4.30 -23.27 0.43
N CYS A 532 5.44 -22.94 -0.19
CA CYS A 532 5.83 -21.54 -0.43
C CYS A 532 4.80 -20.79 -1.27
N PHE A 533 4.36 -21.35 -2.39
CA PHE A 533 3.31 -20.72 -3.21
C PHE A 533 2.00 -20.57 -2.45
N GLY A 534 1.64 -21.54 -1.59
CA GLY A 534 0.47 -21.45 -0.72
C GLY A 534 0.55 -20.30 0.25
N ILE A 535 1.68 -20.09 0.93
CA ILE A 535 1.87 -18.99 1.88
C ILE A 535 1.91 -17.63 1.16
N TRP A 536 2.56 -17.53 0.00
CA TRP A 536 2.53 -16.32 -0.82
C TRP A 536 1.11 -16.00 -1.29
N ALA A 537 0.36 -17.00 -1.74
CA ALA A 537 -1.04 -16.83 -2.12
C ALA A 537 -1.91 -16.39 -0.94
N PHE A 538 -1.69 -16.95 0.26
CA PHE A 538 -2.38 -16.54 1.49
C PHE A 538 -2.09 -15.07 1.83
N GLY A 539 -0.84 -14.62 1.77
CA GLY A 539 -0.49 -13.23 2.02
C GLY A 539 -1.12 -12.26 1.01
N LEU A 540 -1.09 -12.62 -0.29
CA LEU A 540 -1.74 -11.84 -1.35
C LEU A 540 -3.27 -11.82 -1.20
N LEU A 541 -3.88 -12.91 -0.74
CA LEU A 541 -5.31 -12.99 -0.43
C LEU A 541 -5.65 -12.04 0.73
N CYS A 542 -4.92 -12.11 1.84
CA CYS A 542 -5.09 -11.21 2.98
C CYS A 542 -4.95 -9.74 2.55
N TYR A 543 -3.89 -9.40 1.81
CA TYR A 543 -3.66 -8.05 1.35
C TYR A 543 -4.76 -7.57 0.39
N THR A 544 -5.23 -8.42 -0.52
CA THR A 544 -6.35 -8.11 -1.43
C THR A 544 -7.63 -7.80 -0.64
N VAL A 545 -7.95 -8.62 0.37
CA VAL A 545 -9.09 -8.39 1.28
C VAL A 545 -8.94 -7.06 2.02
N PHE A 546 -7.76 -6.77 2.58
CA PHE A 546 -7.49 -5.51 3.28
C PHE A 546 -7.66 -4.30 2.36
N LEU A 547 -7.17 -4.38 1.12
CA LEU A 547 -7.35 -3.32 0.13
C LEU A 547 -8.83 -3.11 -0.25
N ARG A 548 -9.59 -4.20 -0.40
CA ARG A 548 -11.03 -4.13 -0.69
C ARG A 548 -11.83 -3.46 0.43
N MET A 549 -11.40 -3.59 1.68
CA MET A 549 -12.00 -2.89 2.82
C MET A 549 -11.52 -1.43 2.89
N ALA A 550 -10.24 -1.17 2.76
CA ALA A 550 -9.65 0.13 2.97
C ALA A 550 -10.01 1.15 1.88
N VAL A 551 -9.96 0.75 0.60
CA VAL A 551 -10.17 1.67 -0.54
C VAL A 551 -11.54 2.35 -0.49
N PRO A 552 -12.69 1.68 -0.32
CA PRO A 552 -14.00 2.34 -0.24
C PRO A 552 -14.13 3.28 0.96
N ILE A 553 -13.49 2.94 2.09
CA ILE A 553 -13.47 3.80 3.29
C ILE A 553 -12.68 5.09 3.01
N LEU A 554 -11.49 4.96 2.41
CA LEU A 554 -10.63 6.08 2.06
C LEU A 554 -11.22 6.97 0.96
N GLN A 555 -12.04 6.39 0.08
CA GLN A 555 -12.81 7.12 -0.94
C GLN A 555 -14.11 7.74 -0.40
N GLY A 556 -14.45 7.51 0.88
CA GLY A 556 -15.70 7.99 1.48
C GLY A 556 -16.97 7.26 1.01
N LYS A 557 -16.84 6.23 0.14
CA LYS A 557 -17.97 5.43 -0.36
C LYS A 557 -18.59 4.56 0.73
N LEU A 558 -17.75 4.01 1.61
CA LEU A 558 -18.18 3.27 2.79
C LEU A 558 -18.07 4.15 4.03
N SER A 559 -19.20 4.64 4.53
CA SER A 559 -19.27 5.45 5.75
C SER A 559 -20.52 5.15 6.56
N LYS A 560 -20.49 5.50 7.85
CA LYS A 560 -21.66 5.37 8.72
C LYS A 560 -22.86 6.20 8.26
N ALA A 561 -22.62 7.35 7.60
CA ALA A 561 -23.68 8.21 7.09
C ALA A 561 -24.48 7.57 5.95
N ASN A 562 -23.91 6.58 5.25
CA ASN A 562 -24.55 5.84 4.17
C ASN A 562 -25.26 4.55 4.69
N GLU A 563 -25.53 4.47 5.99
CA GLU A 563 -26.30 3.38 6.60
C GLU A 563 -27.75 3.46 6.09
N GLY A 564 -28.18 2.46 5.31
CA GLY A 564 -29.53 2.39 4.73
C GLY A 564 -29.61 2.70 3.23
N GLN A 565 -28.55 3.18 2.59
CA GLN A 565 -28.49 3.27 1.13
C GLN A 565 -28.01 1.93 0.54
N PRO A 566 -28.49 1.51 -0.65
CA PRO A 566 -27.95 0.35 -1.34
C PRO A 566 -26.45 0.53 -1.52
N GLU A 567 -25.68 -0.51 -1.21
CA GLU A 567 -24.22 -0.49 -1.33
C GLU A 567 -23.83 -0.13 -2.76
N PRO A 568 -22.88 0.79 -2.96
CA PRO A 568 -22.44 1.15 -4.30
C PRO A 568 -21.91 -0.12 -4.99
N ALA A 569 -22.52 -0.47 -6.12
CA ALA A 569 -22.07 -1.56 -6.96
C ALA A 569 -20.60 -1.32 -7.34
N THR A 570 -19.70 -2.09 -6.75
CA THR A 570 -18.28 -2.02 -7.05
C THR A 570 -18.05 -2.77 -8.36
N GLY A 571 -18.22 -2.07 -9.50
CA GLY A 571 -17.85 -2.67 -10.78
C GLY A 571 -18.73 -2.41 -11.99
N ALA A 572 -19.83 -1.66 -11.89
CA ALA A 572 -20.55 -1.23 -13.08
C ALA A 572 -20.64 0.31 -13.11
N PRO A 573 -20.26 0.96 -14.20
CA PRO A 573 -20.63 2.34 -14.41
C PRO A 573 -22.14 2.40 -14.66
N SER A 574 -22.85 3.24 -13.90
CA SER A 574 -24.30 3.47 -14.03
C SER A 574 -24.72 4.20 -15.34
N LEU A 575 -23.81 4.34 -16.28
CA LEU A 575 -24.04 5.04 -17.56
C LEU A 575 -24.78 4.22 -18.65
N SER A 576 -25.11 2.93 -18.39
CA SER A 576 -25.79 2.11 -19.40
C SER A 576 -27.30 2.31 -19.48
N ALA A 577 -27.92 3.11 -18.61
CA ALA A 577 -29.38 3.28 -18.55
C ALA A 577 -29.89 4.53 -19.25
N ALA A 578 -29.03 5.43 -19.72
CA ALA A 578 -29.45 6.73 -20.30
C ALA A 578 -29.37 6.82 -21.82
N VAL A 579 -28.93 5.77 -22.51
CA VAL A 579 -28.93 5.76 -24.01
C VAL A 579 -29.67 4.52 -24.50
N LYS A 580 -30.97 4.59 -24.59
CA LYS A 580 -31.79 3.86 -25.58
C LYS A 580 -32.39 4.85 -26.56
N PRO A 581 -32.43 4.46 -27.84
CA PRO A 581 -32.71 5.34 -28.97
C PRO A 581 -34.08 6.03 -28.92
#